data_ff11a7ad3c070698a4e52ab5cb03f772
#
_entry.id   ff11a7ad3c070698a4e52ab5cb03f772
#
_cell.length_a   1.000
_cell.length_b   1.000
_cell.length_c   1.000
_cell.angle_alpha   90.00
_cell.angle_beta   90.00
_cell.angle_gamma   90.00
#
_symmetry.space_group_name_H-M   'P 1'
#
loop_
_entity.id
_entity.type
_entity.pdbx_description
1 polymer ?
#
loop_
_entity_poly.entity_id
_entity_poly.type
_entity_poly.pdbx_seq_one_letter_code
_entity_poly.pdbx_strand_id
1 'polypeptide(L)'
;MKKSLIAAWMLIAVVFALGLMGLAGRSIFPNTQKEKITVPDPGVSDSSVSIRVKIGDTVQKMNLDSYVQGVLRAEMPASFELEALKAQAVAARTETLYKVENGPVANHPDADICNNINCCQAYKTEEDAQAAWGENADYYSAKIATAVRE
;
A
#
# COMPACT_ATOMS: atom_id res chain seq x y z
N MET A 1 -25.14 37.06 49.10
CA MET A 1 -24.54 37.22 47.72
C MET A 1 -23.46 36.20 47.39
N LYS A 2 -22.55 35.76 48.27
CA LYS A 2 -21.49 34.76 47.95
C LYS A 2 -22.00 33.36 47.59
N LYS A 3 -23.13 32.89 48.16
CA LYS A 3 -23.69 31.54 47.90
C LYS A 3 -24.28 31.41 46.48
N SER A 4 -24.82 32.46 45.91
CA SER A 4 -25.38 32.49 44.56
C SER A 4 -24.31 32.41 43.45
N LEU A 5 -23.15 33.03 43.68
CA LEU A 5 -22.02 32.99 42.77
C LEU A 5 -21.39 31.59 42.70
N ILE A 6 -21.28 30.87 43.81
CA ILE A 6 -20.71 29.51 43.85
C ILE A 6 -21.63 28.53 43.09
N ALA A 7 -22.95 28.66 43.23
CA ALA A 7 -23.90 27.82 42.49
C ALA A 7 -23.83 28.04 40.97
N ALA A 8 -23.63 29.28 40.53
CA ALA A 8 -23.47 29.60 39.11
C ALA A 8 -22.17 29.02 38.53
N TRP A 9 -21.06 29.06 39.26
CA TRP A 9 -19.80 28.47 38.83
C TRP A 9 -19.84 26.93 38.74
N MET A 10 -20.56 26.30 39.70
CA MET A 10 -20.75 24.84 39.67
C MET A 10 -21.58 24.38 38.45
N LEU A 11 -22.63 25.13 38.08
CA LEU A 11 -23.42 24.83 36.88
C LEU A 11 -22.62 24.97 35.59
N ILE A 12 -21.78 26.00 35.48
CA ILE A 12 -20.90 26.20 34.33
C ILE A 12 -19.88 25.05 34.21
N ALA A 13 -19.30 24.63 35.33
CA ALA A 13 -18.34 23.51 35.33
C ALA A 13 -18.98 22.19 34.92
N VAL A 14 -20.22 21.91 35.32
CA VAL A 14 -20.95 20.71 34.95
C VAL A 14 -21.30 20.71 33.43
N VAL A 15 -21.74 21.85 32.91
CA VAL A 15 -22.05 21.99 31.47
C VAL A 15 -20.78 21.82 30.61
N PHE A 16 -19.64 22.36 31.09
CA PHE A 16 -18.36 22.20 30.41
C PHE A 16 -17.86 20.73 30.43
N ALA A 17 -18.03 20.06 31.59
CA ALA A 17 -17.65 18.63 31.70
C ALA A 17 -18.52 17.72 30.86
N LEU A 18 -19.83 17.99 30.75
CA LEU A 18 -20.73 17.24 29.86
C LEU A 18 -20.48 17.53 28.37
N GLY A 19 -20.09 18.76 28.03
CA GLY A 19 -19.68 19.14 26.69
C GLY A 19 -18.40 18.42 26.23
N LEU A 20 -17.42 18.26 27.11
CA LEU A 20 -16.17 17.52 26.82
C LEU A 20 -16.39 16.01 26.70
N MET A 21 -17.33 15.43 27.44
CA MET A 21 -17.69 14.01 27.28
C MET A 21 -18.41 13.70 25.94
N GLY A 22 -19.12 14.67 25.39
CA GLY A 22 -19.78 14.52 24.08
C GLY A 22 -18.83 14.55 22.87
N LEU A 23 -17.60 15.05 23.01
CA LEU A 23 -16.60 15.11 21.95
C LEU A 23 -15.66 13.89 21.91
N ALA A 24 -15.60 13.09 22.95
CA ALA A 24 -14.68 11.94 23.04
C ALA A 24 -15.13 10.70 22.23
N GLY A 25 -16.28 10.73 21.58
CA GLY A 25 -16.86 9.57 20.88
C GLY A 25 -16.92 9.65 19.37
N ARG A 26 -16.47 10.73 18.74
CA ARG A 26 -16.40 10.78 17.26
C ARG A 26 -15.03 10.32 16.80
N SER A 27 -14.96 9.07 16.41
CA SER A 27 -13.87 8.54 15.59
C SER A 27 -13.72 9.45 14.38
N ILE A 28 -12.64 10.22 14.31
CA ILE A 28 -12.30 11.10 13.18
C ILE A 28 -11.92 10.27 11.95
N PHE A 29 -11.69 8.98 12.15
CA PHE A 29 -11.43 8.06 11.03
C PHE A 29 -12.77 7.44 10.61
N PRO A 30 -13.18 7.62 9.34
CA PRO A 30 -14.30 6.86 8.80
C PRO A 30 -13.99 5.37 8.99
N ASN A 31 -14.94 4.65 9.59
CA ASN A 31 -14.89 3.19 9.64
C ASN A 31 -14.83 2.71 8.19
N THR A 32 -13.61 2.41 7.72
CA THR A 32 -13.38 1.88 6.38
C THR A 32 -13.99 0.47 6.39
N GLN A 33 -15.26 0.37 6.03
CA GLN A 33 -15.88 -0.91 5.69
C GLN A 33 -14.94 -1.56 4.67
N LYS A 34 -14.49 -2.78 4.96
CA LYS A 34 -13.74 -3.57 3.97
C LYS A 34 -14.65 -3.72 2.75
N GLU A 35 -14.47 -2.84 1.79
CA GLU A 35 -15.19 -2.92 0.53
C GLU A 35 -14.85 -4.27 -0.09
N LYS A 36 -15.87 -5.02 -0.48
CA LYS A 36 -15.67 -6.30 -1.14
C LYS A 36 -15.04 -6.02 -2.49
N ILE A 37 -13.71 -6.18 -2.56
CA ILE A 37 -12.97 -6.05 -3.81
C ILE A 37 -13.46 -7.19 -4.71
N THR A 38 -14.34 -6.86 -5.65
CA THR A 38 -14.63 -7.73 -6.79
C THR A 38 -13.44 -7.60 -7.73
N VAL A 39 -12.69 -8.67 -7.89
CA VAL A 39 -11.61 -8.75 -8.87
C VAL A 39 -12.27 -8.69 -10.26
N PRO A 40 -12.07 -7.62 -11.05
CA PRO A 40 -12.59 -7.59 -12.42
C PRO A 40 -11.96 -8.71 -13.23
N ASP A 41 -12.69 -9.16 -14.26
CA ASP A 41 -12.14 -10.06 -15.27
C ASP A 41 -10.85 -9.46 -15.84
N PRO A 42 -9.73 -10.22 -15.89
CA PRO A 42 -8.46 -9.68 -16.36
C PRO A 42 -8.60 -9.24 -17.82
N GLY A 43 -8.75 -7.93 -18.01
CA GLY A 43 -8.45 -7.32 -19.29
C GLY A 43 -7.03 -7.69 -19.72
N VAL A 44 -6.58 -7.22 -20.86
CA VAL A 44 -5.24 -7.51 -21.39
C VAL A 44 -4.19 -7.21 -20.31
N SER A 45 -3.76 -8.25 -19.58
CA SER A 45 -2.67 -8.11 -18.61
C SER A 45 -1.35 -8.16 -19.35
N ASP A 46 -0.35 -7.39 -18.91
CA ASP A 46 1.04 -7.49 -19.40
C ASP A 46 1.70 -8.82 -18.98
N SER A 47 0.87 -9.82 -18.68
CA SER A 47 1.34 -11.17 -18.32
C SER A 47 2.21 -11.82 -19.38
N SER A 48 2.20 -11.31 -20.62
CA SER A 48 3.08 -11.73 -21.71
C SER A 48 4.48 -11.13 -21.62
N VAL A 49 4.66 -10.01 -20.91
CA VAL A 49 5.97 -9.35 -20.77
C VAL A 49 6.77 -10.05 -19.68
N SER A 50 7.91 -10.62 -20.06
CA SER A 50 8.81 -11.32 -19.16
C SER A 50 10.11 -10.56 -18.98
N ILE A 51 10.54 -10.38 -17.75
CA ILE A 51 11.74 -9.63 -17.36
C ILE A 51 12.67 -10.49 -16.50
N ARG A 52 13.97 -10.17 -16.53
CA ARG A 52 14.99 -10.80 -15.68
C ARG A 52 15.22 -9.91 -14.46
N VAL A 53 14.90 -10.41 -13.30
CA VAL A 53 15.02 -9.69 -12.01
C VAL A 53 16.13 -10.29 -11.18
N LYS A 54 17.09 -9.48 -10.76
CA LYS A 54 18.10 -9.91 -9.79
C LYS A 54 17.58 -9.68 -8.37
N ILE A 55 17.44 -10.77 -7.62
CA ILE A 55 17.05 -10.77 -6.22
C ILE A 55 18.23 -11.35 -5.41
N GLY A 56 18.89 -10.48 -4.66
CA GLY A 56 20.17 -10.84 -4.04
C GLY A 56 21.20 -11.25 -5.12
N ASP A 57 21.71 -12.47 -5.01
CA ASP A 57 22.70 -13.02 -5.96
C ASP A 57 22.08 -13.86 -7.09
N THR A 58 20.75 -14.00 -7.12
CA THR A 58 20.05 -14.85 -8.10
C THR A 58 19.30 -14.00 -9.13
N VAL A 59 19.38 -14.40 -10.39
CA VAL A 59 18.55 -13.84 -11.47
C VAL A 59 17.38 -14.77 -11.74
N GLN A 60 16.18 -14.21 -11.64
CA GLN A 60 14.92 -14.92 -11.86
C GLN A 60 14.19 -14.32 -13.06
N LYS A 61 13.58 -15.18 -13.88
CA LYS A 61 12.67 -14.74 -14.92
C LYS A 61 11.25 -14.71 -14.35
N MET A 62 10.59 -13.56 -14.40
CA MET A 62 9.21 -13.43 -13.97
C MET A 62 8.42 -12.51 -14.89
N ASN A 63 7.13 -12.55 -14.80
CA ASN A 63 6.31 -11.65 -15.56
C ASN A 63 6.24 -10.25 -14.94
N LEU A 64 6.02 -9.24 -15.77
CA LEU A 64 6.04 -7.83 -15.34
C LEU A 64 5.03 -7.56 -14.23
N ASP A 65 3.80 -8.08 -14.34
CA ASP A 65 2.77 -7.85 -13.32
C ASP A 65 3.16 -8.45 -11.95
N SER A 66 3.75 -9.64 -11.95
CA SER A 66 4.25 -10.27 -10.71
C SER A 66 5.36 -9.45 -10.06
N TYR A 67 6.25 -8.89 -10.88
CA TYR A 67 7.29 -7.99 -10.38
C TYR A 67 6.70 -6.71 -9.78
N VAL A 68 5.78 -6.04 -10.51
CA VAL A 68 5.13 -4.80 -10.03
C VAL A 68 4.35 -5.04 -8.74
N GLN A 69 3.68 -6.20 -8.59
CA GLN A 69 3.05 -6.56 -7.30
C GLN A 69 4.07 -6.63 -6.16
N GLY A 70 5.25 -7.23 -6.41
CA GLY A 70 6.33 -7.28 -5.43
C GLY A 70 6.88 -5.90 -5.06
N VAL A 71 6.96 -4.99 -6.03
CA VAL A 71 7.33 -3.59 -5.78
C VAL A 71 6.28 -2.90 -4.92
N LEU A 72 4.99 -3.03 -5.25
CA LEU A 72 3.92 -2.44 -4.43
C LEU A 72 3.94 -2.92 -2.98
N ARG A 73 4.18 -4.22 -2.77
CA ARG A 73 4.30 -4.80 -1.41
C ARG A 73 5.45 -4.19 -0.61
N ALA A 74 6.49 -3.70 -1.28
CA ALA A 74 7.65 -3.11 -0.63
C ALA A 74 7.54 -1.60 -0.44
N GLU A 75 6.95 -0.89 -1.41
CA GLU A 75 6.97 0.57 -1.49
C GLU A 75 5.78 1.24 -0.81
N MET A 76 4.62 0.55 -0.70
CA MET A 76 3.42 1.15 -0.14
C MET A 76 2.72 0.26 0.89
N PRO A 77 2.17 0.84 1.97
CA PRO A 77 1.27 0.10 2.85
C PRO A 77 0.03 -0.40 2.08
N ALA A 78 -0.23 -1.70 2.12
CA ALA A 78 -1.38 -2.30 1.44
C ALA A 78 -2.74 -1.80 1.97
N SER A 79 -2.74 -1.13 3.14
CA SER A 79 -3.91 -0.47 3.72
C SER A 79 -4.33 0.82 3.00
N PHE A 80 -3.46 1.41 2.17
CA PHE A 80 -3.78 2.63 1.42
C PHE A 80 -4.95 2.42 0.47
N GLU A 81 -5.59 3.52 0.05
CA GLU A 81 -6.71 3.47 -0.90
C GLU A 81 -6.30 2.81 -2.22
N LEU A 82 -7.25 2.09 -2.85
CA LEU A 82 -6.97 1.34 -4.07
C LEU A 82 -6.39 2.23 -5.19
N GLU A 83 -6.94 3.45 -5.33
CA GLU A 83 -6.47 4.40 -6.34
C GLU A 83 -5.02 4.87 -6.11
N ALA A 84 -4.60 4.97 -4.85
CA ALA A 84 -3.21 5.26 -4.54
C ALA A 84 -2.27 4.10 -4.92
N LEU A 85 -2.71 2.87 -4.68
CA LEU A 85 -1.97 1.67 -5.10
C LEU A 85 -1.89 1.55 -6.63
N LYS A 86 -2.97 1.88 -7.37
CA LYS A 86 -2.98 1.93 -8.84
C LYS A 86 -1.98 2.97 -9.37
N ALA A 87 -1.96 4.16 -8.76
CA ALA A 87 -1.01 5.20 -9.16
C ALA A 87 0.45 4.74 -8.96
N GLN A 88 0.75 4.07 -7.85
CA GLN A 88 2.06 3.49 -7.61
C GLN A 88 2.38 2.35 -8.59
N ALA A 89 1.38 1.52 -8.96
CA ALA A 89 1.58 0.46 -9.95
C ALA A 89 1.99 1.03 -11.32
N VAL A 90 1.35 2.12 -11.75
CA VAL A 90 1.73 2.83 -13.00
C VAL A 90 3.16 3.34 -12.91
N ALA A 91 3.54 3.99 -11.80
CA ALA A 91 4.90 4.50 -11.61
C ALA A 91 5.94 3.37 -11.63
N ALA A 92 5.70 2.29 -10.88
CA ALA A 92 6.59 1.12 -10.82
C ALA A 92 6.75 0.44 -12.19
N ARG A 93 5.65 0.28 -12.91
CA ARG A 93 5.63 -0.30 -14.27
C ARG A 93 6.45 0.55 -15.25
N THR A 94 6.23 1.88 -15.23
CA THR A 94 6.91 2.82 -16.10
C THR A 94 8.42 2.80 -15.86
N GLU A 95 8.85 2.85 -14.60
CA GLU A 95 10.27 2.76 -14.21
C GLU A 95 10.89 1.43 -14.69
N THR A 96 10.17 0.32 -14.50
CA THR A 96 10.62 -1.01 -14.90
C THR A 96 10.82 -1.08 -16.41
N LEU A 97 9.81 -0.69 -17.20
CA LEU A 97 9.88 -0.72 -18.66
C LEU A 97 10.98 0.21 -19.20
N TYR A 98 11.11 1.40 -18.61
CA TYR A 98 12.20 2.30 -18.97
C TYR A 98 13.58 1.66 -18.81
N LYS A 99 13.80 0.93 -17.70
CA LYS A 99 15.08 0.22 -17.46
C LYS A 99 15.28 -0.95 -18.43
N VAL A 100 14.23 -1.71 -18.71
CA VAL A 100 14.28 -2.79 -19.69
C VAL A 100 14.67 -2.28 -21.07
N GLU A 101 14.08 -1.17 -21.51
CA GLU A 101 14.35 -0.56 -22.83
C GLU A 101 15.75 0.02 -22.95
N ASN A 102 16.26 0.63 -21.87
CA ASN A 102 17.59 1.24 -21.87
C ASN A 102 18.72 0.24 -21.57
N GLY A 103 18.39 -1.01 -21.34
CA GLY A 103 19.34 -2.11 -21.13
C GLY A 103 19.86 -2.18 -19.68
N PRO A 104 20.59 -3.25 -19.38
CA PRO A 104 21.06 -3.52 -18.04
C PRO A 104 22.08 -2.46 -17.57
N VAL A 105 21.99 -2.09 -16.28
CA VAL A 105 22.97 -1.19 -15.65
C VAL A 105 24.19 -1.97 -15.16
N ALA A 106 25.31 -1.27 -14.97
CA ALA A 106 26.58 -1.87 -14.57
C ALA A 106 26.50 -2.73 -13.29
N ASN A 107 25.59 -2.39 -12.38
CA ASN A 107 25.41 -3.11 -11.10
C ASN A 107 24.75 -4.49 -11.23
N HIS A 108 24.07 -4.76 -12.35
CA HIS A 108 23.46 -6.07 -12.65
C HIS A 108 23.42 -6.31 -14.18
N PRO A 109 24.58 -6.54 -14.80
CA PRO A 109 24.68 -6.68 -16.26
C PRO A 109 23.95 -7.94 -16.80
N ASP A 110 23.62 -8.86 -15.92
CA ASP A 110 22.92 -10.13 -16.17
C ASP A 110 21.39 -10.06 -16.04
N ALA A 111 20.85 -8.92 -15.57
CA ALA A 111 19.43 -8.76 -15.33
C ALA A 111 18.92 -7.40 -15.84
N ASP A 112 17.63 -7.34 -16.13
CA ASP A 112 16.98 -6.11 -16.61
C ASP A 112 16.74 -5.13 -15.46
N ILE A 113 16.49 -5.66 -14.25
CA ILE A 113 16.21 -4.89 -13.03
C ILE A 113 16.67 -5.67 -11.80
N CYS A 114 16.80 -5.00 -10.63
CA CYS A 114 17.14 -5.64 -9.38
C CYS A 114 16.25 -5.15 -8.22
N ASN A 115 16.37 -5.82 -7.05
CA ASN A 115 15.64 -5.47 -5.84
C ASN A 115 16.38 -4.49 -4.91
N ASN A 116 17.46 -3.85 -5.38
CA ASN A 116 18.23 -2.90 -4.60
C ASN A 116 17.68 -1.48 -4.79
N ILE A 117 17.18 -0.88 -3.72
CA ILE A 117 16.59 0.48 -3.70
C ILE A 117 17.55 1.58 -4.15
N ASN A 118 18.86 1.37 -4.04
CA ASN A 118 19.86 2.34 -4.49
C ASN A 118 20.15 2.24 -5.99
N CYS A 119 19.61 1.26 -6.66
CA CYS A 119 19.80 0.99 -8.08
C CYS A 119 18.50 0.96 -8.86
N CYS A 120 17.50 0.23 -8.31
CA CYS A 120 16.20 0.01 -8.92
C CYS A 120 15.08 0.30 -7.92
N GLN A 121 14.22 -0.67 -7.66
CA GLN A 121 13.04 -0.53 -6.79
C GLN A 121 13.12 -1.56 -5.66
N ALA A 122 12.56 -1.23 -4.50
CA ALA A 122 12.37 -2.22 -3.44
C ALA A 122 11.44 -3.33 -3.94
N TYR A 123 11.67 -4.54 -3.45
CA TYR A 123 10.87 -5.71 -3.81
C TYR A 123 10.64 -6.58 -2.58
N LYS A 124 9.42 -7.06 -2.42
CA LYS A 124 9.04 -8.00 -1.35
C LYS A 124 8.28 -9.16 -1.96
N THR A 125 8.64 -10.39 -1.53
CA THR A 125 7.93 -11.59 -1.95
C THR A 125 6.49 -11.58 -1.42
N GLU A 126 5.65 -12.43 -1.97
CA GLU A 126 4.29 -12.58 -1.47
C GLU A 126 4.27 -13.20 -0.08
N GLU A 127 5.12 -14.19 0.14
CA GLU A 127 5.27 -14.89 1.42
C GLU A 127 5.67 -13.94 2.54
N ASP A 128 6.69 -13.09 2.31
CA ASP A 128 7.14 -12.11 3.30
C ASP A 128 6.06 -11.06 3.61
N ALA A 129 5.30 -10.67 2.60
CA ALA A 129 4.22 -9.72 2.76
C ALA A 129 3.04 -10.34 3.53
N GLN A 130 2.63 -11.55 3.17
CA GLN A 130 1.54 -12.27 3.85
C GLN A 130 1.88 -12.55 5.31
N ALA A 131 3.10 -12.94 5.61
CA ALA A 131 3.57 -13.13 6.98
C ALA A 131 3.45 -11.85 7.82
N ALA A 132 3.72 -10.68 7.22
CA ALA A 132 3.60 -9.39 7.88
C ALA A 132 2.14 -8.91 8.03
N TRP A 133 1.24 -9.32 7.14
CA TRP A 133 -0.16 -8.88 7.12
C TRP A 133 -1.09 -9.72 7.99
N GLY A 134 -0.68 -10.94 8.37
CA GLY A 134 -1.45 -11.84 9.23
C GLY A 134 -2.85 -12.10 8.69
N GLU A 135 -3.88 -11.84 9.49
CA GLU A 135 -5.29 -12.07 9.12
C GLU A 135 -5.77 -11.27 7.91
N ASN A 136 -5.06 -10.22 7.52
CA ASN A 136 -5.39 -9.41 6.34
C ASN A 136 -4.68 -9.87 5.06
N ALA A 137 -3.92 -10.95 5.10
CA ALA A 137 -3.08 -11.40 4.00
C ALA A 137 -3.85 -11.56 2.68
N ASP A 138 -4.93 -12.32 2.69
CA ASP A 138 -5.76 -12.57 1.49
C ASP A 138 -6.36 -11.29 0.93
N TYR A 139 -6.88 -10.42 1.83
CA TYR A 139 -7.47 -9.15 1.43
C TYR A 139 -6.44 -8.23 0.77
N TYR A 140 -5.26 -8.09 1.36
CA TYR A 140 -4.22 -7.22 0.82
C TYR A 140 -3.57 -7.80 -0.44
N SER A 141 -3.40 -9.12 -0.53
CA SER A 141 -2.94 -9.77 -1.77
C SER A 141 -3.90 -9.51 -2.92
N ALA A 142 -5.20 -9.70 -2.71
CA ALA A 142 -6.22 -9.42 -3.73
C ALA A 142 -6.24 -7.94 -4.14
N LYS A 143 -6.11 -7.02 -3.17
CA LYS A 143 -6.11 -5.58 -3.42
C LYS A 143 -4.90 -5.14 -4.25
N ILE A 144 -3.70 -5.63 -3.95
CA ILE A 144 -2.50 -5.35 -4.72
C ILE A 144 -2.61 -5.93 -6.13
N ALA A 145 -3.07 -7.18 -6.27
CA ALA A 145 -3.28 -7.78 -7.58
C ALA A 145 -4.29 -6.99 -8.43
N THR A 146 -5.34 -6.45 -7.82
CA THR A 146 -6.31 -5.57 -8.49
C THR A 146 -5.65 -4.27 -8.94
N ALA A 147 -4.88 -3.61 -8.06
CA ALA A 147 -4.20 -2.36 -8.38
C ALA A 147 -3.23 -2.48 -9.57
N VAL A 148 -2.59 -3.63 -9.74
CA VAL A 148 -1.64 -3.85 -10.84
C VAL A 148 -2.34 -4.13 -12.16
N ARG A 149 -3.54 -4.74 -12.13
CA ARG A 149 -4.28 -5.11 -13.35
C ARG A 149 -5.10 -3.96 -13.95
N GLU A 150 -5.55 -3.02 -13.16
CA GLU A 150 -6.37 -1.88 -13.58
C GLU A 150 -5.52 -0.64 -13.90
#